data_5f73d5ec5a9122335b4e2da384fcf58b
#
_entry.id   5f73d5ec5a9122335b4e2da384fcf58b
#
_cell.length_a   1.000
_cell.length_b   1.000
_cell.length_c   1.000
_cell.angle_alpha   90.00
_cell.angle_beta   90.00
_cell.angle_gamma   90.00
#
_symmetry.space_group_name_H-M   'P 1'
#
loop_
_entity.id
_entity.type
_entity.pdbx_description
1 polymer ?
#
loop_
_entity_poly.entity_id
_entity_poly.type
_entity_poly.pdbx_seq_one_letter_code
_entity_poly.pdbx_strand_id
1 'polypeptide(L)'
;MKETPKIIVLADGSRVWEHTFEKFEVIVYLPMSDYMTDIINYAFVSPYLLVLPEEKPDREASVRFAQDNGLDTIAKAFGGSVVFVYPTNENGWLGADESLYTELVSETKIGQYYKDGMTLMRDRFTGEWGEIKIRGMRARTCLYGFGASADFIAKYCMKTVMGEGLFGYGDITPTVCILERLNTLPSFERTDIPVVSVGNTNEVNQALLKNLDEVLIKEKAEYIEDFYGFIKKYRRMVGDLDTEPDLELLGMEVEPGYCVVPVSSDNCGDDKDKKEHLIGYVAFYNRAIMSTGQKVPLVLCFHGGGDSAFCMAALSDWHKVANKNDFLLVCVENHMNSTATETVALLEHLKDCYMIDDEKVYAVGFSMGGCKSWDLFQEYPGLFAGIAPMDATFPVGTNVYAKPVEEINEDTVLPVFYVGGEDSPLPELPFHEEKCLERMKYVLHVNDANNQPDITFEQKDEWINPIMGINGDEIRTAKDDITGSVLTMHFFESTNGCCYSVFAGASKQQHEMRHLNCQNAWKFLKEFRRLSDGSIEGGKMKEILSLFDK
;
A
#
# COMPACT_ATOMS: atom_id res chain seq x y z
N MET A 1 -0.26 11.55 -31.28
CA MET A 1 -1.11 11.80 -30.09
C MET A 1 -2.17 10.73 -30.12
N LYS A 2 -2.22 9.87 -29.10
CA LYS A 2 -3.34 8.91 -28.94
C LYS A 2 -4.59 9.76 -28.67
N GLU A 3 -5.68 9.51 -29.39
CA GLU A 3 -6.94 10.23 -29.15
C GLU A 3 -7.43 9.97 -27.73
N THR A 4 -7.80 11.03 -27.05
CA THR A 4 -8.42 10.96 -25.72
C THR A 4 -9.76 10.24 -25.84
N PRO A 5 -10.02 9.17 -25.08
CA PRO A 5 -11.28 8.45 -25.17
C PRO A 5 -12.44 9.35 -24.75
N LYS A 6 -13.52 9.31 -25.53
CA LYS A 6 -14.73 10.07 -25.22
C LYS A 6 -15.48 9.40 -24.06
N ILE A 7 -15.52 10.07 -22.92
CA ILE A 7 -16.28 9.61 -21.75
C ILE A 7 -17.75 9.97 -21.93
N ILE A 8 -18.63 8.98 -21.72
CA ILE A 8 -20.07 9.13 -21.71
C ILE A 8 -20.55 9.03 -20.26
N VAL A 9 -21.25 10.05 -19.81
CA VAL A 9 -21.90 10.06 -18.49
C VAL A 9 -23.31 9.54 -18.64
N LEU A 10 -23.66 8.50 -17.90
CA LEU A 10 -24.99 7.90 -17.85
C LEU A 10 -25.93 8.71 -16.94
N ALA A 11 -27.24 8.41 -17.00
CA ALA A 11 -28.26 9.15 -16.25
C ALA A 11 -28.08 9.08 -14.73
N ASP A 12 -27.48 8.02 -14.22
CA ASP A 12 -27.16 7.81 -12.80
C ASP A 12 -25.80 8.38 -12.37
N GLY A 13 -25.11 9.10 -13.27
CA GLY A 13 -23.77 9.63 -13.03
C GLY A 13 -22.62 8.66 -13.31
N SER A 14 -22.91 7.38 -13.55
CA SER A 14 -21.91 6.40 -13.98
C SER A 14 -21.26 6.79 -15.30
N ARG A 15 -20.06 6.30 -15.56
CA ARG A 15 -19.27 6.65 -16.75
C ARG A 15 -18.90 5.43 -17.54
N VAL A 16 -18.90 5.58 -18.87
CA VAL A 16 -18.49 4.54 -19.82
C VAL A 16 -17.59 5.14 -20.87
N TRP A 17 -16.52 4.46 -21.23
CA TRP A 17 -15.68 4.82 -22.36
C TRP A 17 -15.05 3.60 -23.02
N GLU A 18 -14.55 3.79 -24.23
CA GLU A 18 -13.89 2.76 -25.03
C GLU A 18 -12.49 3.22 -25.39
N HIS A 19 -11.57 2.26 -25.47
CA HIS A 19 -10.24 2.51 -25.97
C HIS A 19 -9.69 1.28 -26.68
N THR A 20 -8.92 1.51 -27.77
CA THR A 20 -8.27 0.45 -28.54
C THR A 20 -6.76 0.55 -28.35
N PHE A 21 -6.17 -0.55 -27.90
CA PHE A 21 -4.73 -0.77 -27.82
C PHE A 21 -4.26 -1.60 -29.02
N GLU A 22 -3.00 -1.97 -29.06
CA GLU A 22 -2.47 -2.75 -30.18
C GLU A 22 -3.08 -4.14 -30.26
N LYS A 23 -3.14 -4.86 -29.14
CA LYS A 23 -3.61 -6.27 -29.09
C LYS A 23 -5.02 -6.45 -28.58
N PHE A 24 -5.59 -5.45 -27.95
CA PHE A 24 -6.92 -5.53 -27.36
C PHE A 24 -7.62 -4.18 -27.39
N GLU A 25 -8.90 -4.23 -27.20
CA GLU A 25 -9.76 -3.08 -26.97
C GLU A 25 -10.52 -3.26 -25.65
N VAL A 26 -10.87 -2.15 -25.03
CA VAL A 26 -11.57 -2.14 -23.75
C VAL A 26 -12.84 -1.31 -23.80
N ILE A 27 -13.85 -1.77 -23.08
CA ILE A 27 -14.99 -0.97 -22.66
C ILE A 27 -14.88 -0.88 -21.13
N VAL A 28 -14.76 0.33 -20.60
CA VAL A 28 -14.64 0.56 -19.16
C VAL A 28 -15.94 1.15 -18.66
N TYR A 29 -16.52 0.49 -17.68
CA TYR A 29 -17.69 0.95 -16.94
C TYR A 29 -17.28 1.31 -15.52
N LEU A 30 -17.44 2.57 -15.16
CA LEU A 30 -17.20 3.11 -13.82
C LEU A 30 -18.55 3.49 -13.21
N PRO A 31 -19.16 2.64 -12.39
CA PRO A 31 -20.41 2.94 -11.73
C PRO A 31 -20.25 4.09 -10.74
N MET A 32 -21.31 4.91 -10.60
CA MET A 32 -21.32 5.97 -9.58
C MET A 32 -21.26 5.35 -8.20
N SER A 33 -20.40 5.87 -7.35
CA SER A 33 -20.15 5.36 -6.00
C SER A 33 -19.97 6.53 -5.04
N ASP A 34 -20.41 6.36 -3.79
CA ASP A 34 -20.19 7.31 -2.70
C ASP A 34 -18.70 7.47 -2.35
N TYR A 35 -17.86 6.52 -2.78
CA TYR A 35 -16.40 6.55 -2.63
C TYR A 35 -15.69 7.42 -3.69
N MET A 36 -16.41 8.13 -4.54
CA MET A 36 -15.84 9.10 -5.48
C MET A 36 -15.66 10.47 -4.84
N THR A 37 -15.03 10.52 -3.66
CA THR A 37 -14.72 11.79 -3.00
C THR A 37 -13.34 12.29 -3.39
N ASP A 38 -13.16 13.60 -3.35
CA ASP A 38 -11.89 14.25 -3.66
C ASP A 38 -10.86 14.13 -2.54
N ILE A 39 -11.31 13.70 -1.37
CA ILE A 39 -10.53 13.73 -0.13
C ILE A 39 -9.80 12.43 0.10
N ILE A 40 -10.45 11.29 -0.20
CA ILE A 40 -9.89 9.94 0.02
C ILE A 40 -9.79 9.19 -1.30
N ASN A 41 -8.63 8.58 -1.53
CA ASN A 41 -8.38 7.80 -2.72
C ASN A 41 -8.72 6.32 -2.52
N TYR A 42 -9.88 5.90 -2.97
CA TYR A 42 -10.33 4.50 -2.89
C TYR A 42 -9.83 3.61 -4.04
N ALA A 43 -9.19 4.18 -5.07
CA ALA A 43 -8.78 3.39 -6.24
C ALA A 43 -7.80 2.26 -5.89
N PHE A 44 -6.99 2.45 -4.84
CA PHE A 44 -5.98 1.49 -4.41
C PHE A 44 -6.52 0.30 -3.62
N VAL A 45 -7.75 0.33 -3.15
CA VAL A 45 -8.40 -0.83 -2.51
C VAL A 45 -9.42 -1.50 -3.42
N SER A 46 -9.71 -0.89 -4.56
CA SER A 46 -10.68 -1.42 -5.52
C SER A 46 -10.13 -2.68 -6.18
N PRO A 47 -10.94 -3.74 -6.32
CA PRO A 47 -10.55 -4.86 -7.15
C PRO A 47 -10.48 -4.43 -8.62
N TYR A 48 -9.56 -5.02 -9.36
CA TYR A 48 -9.44 -4.86 -10.79
C TYR A 48 -10.25 -5.93 -11.49
N LEU A 49 -11.48 -5.59 -11.85
CA LEU A 49 -12.44 -6.50 -12.44
C LEU A 49 -12.29 -6.49 -13.96
N LEU A 50 -11.67 -7.53 -14.49
CA LEU A 50 -11.48 -7.77 -15.92
C LEU A 50 -12.44 -8.84 -16.40
N VAL A 51 -13.39 -8.48 -17.23
CA VAL A 51 -14.33 -9.39 -17.89
C VAL A 51 -13.85 -9.62 -19.32
N LEU A 52 -13.63 -10.86 -19.67
CA LEU A 52 -13.17 -11.32 -20.99
C LEU A 52 -14.33 -12.03 -21.68
N PRO A 53 -15.24 -11.31 -22.37
CA PRO A 53 -16.41 -11.91 -23.02
C PRO A 53 -16.00 -12.80 -24.18
N GLU A 54 -16.80 -13.82 -24.49
CA GLU A 54 -16.55 -14.74 -25.59
C GLU A 54 -16.64 -14.04 -26.95
N GLU A 55 -17.60 -13.12 -27.08
CA GLU A 55 -17.80 -12.28 -28.25
C GLU A 55 -17.61 -10.79 -27.86
N LYS A 56 -17.23 -9.98 -28.82
CA LYS A 56 -17.06 -8.53 -28.60
C LYS A 56 -18.41 -7.90 -28.22
N PRO A 57 -18.56 -7.36 -27.00
CA PRO A 57 -19.77 -6.68 -26.60
C PRO A 57 -19.81 -5.24 -27.13
N ASP A 58 -21.01 -4.70 -27.27
CA ASP A 58 -21.17 -3.26 -27.33
C ASP A 58 -21.23 -2.63 -25.92
N ARG A 59 -21.25 -1.32 -25.88
CA ARG A 59 -21.25 -0.52 -24.67
C ARG A 59 -22.48 -0.77 -23.78
N GLU A 60 -23.66 -0.84 -24.39
CA GLU A 60 -24.91 -1.07 -23.66
C GLU A 60 -24.98 -2.51 -23.11
N ALA A 61 -24.54 -3.47 -23.91
CA ALA A 61 -24.48 -4.88 -23.47
C ALA A 61 -23.49 -5.03 -22.31
N SER A 62 -22.34 -4.35 -22.35
CA SER A 62 -21.35 -4.38 -21.27
C SER A 62 -21.90 -3.83 -19.95
N VAL A 63 -22.57 -2.68 -19.99
CA VAL A 63 -23.20 -2.06 -18.80
C VAL A 63 -24.29 -2.97 -18.25
N ARG A 64 -25.18 -3.46 -19.12
CA ARG A 64 -26.25 -4.40 -18.69
C ARG A 64 -25.66 -5.65 -18.07
N PHE A 65 -24.63 -6.23 -18.70
CA PHE A 65 -23.97 -7.42 -18.17
C PHE A 65 -23.42 -7.16 -16.76
N ALA A 66 -22.73 -6.03 -16.54
CA ALA A 66 -22.21 -5.68 -15.22
C ALA A 66 -23.33 -5.55 -14.18
N GLN A 67 -24.44 -4.90 -14.54
CA GLN A 67 -25.59 -4.68 -13.66
C GLN A 67 -26.36 -5.97 -13.38
N ASP A 68 -26.71 -6.73 -14.43
CA ASP A 68 -27.48 -8.00 -14.31
C ASP A 68 -26.72 -9.06 -13.52
N ASN A 69 -25.40 -8.92 -13.47
CA ASN A 69 -24.50 -9.88 -12.84
C ASN A 69 -23.86 -9.36 -11.54
N GLY A 70 -24.32 -8.24 -11.01
CA GLY A 70 -23.86 -7.70 -9.75
C GLY A 70 -22.41 -7.22 -9.69
N LEU A 71 -21.69 -7.19 -10.84
CA LEU A 71 -20.33 -6.67 -10.90
C LEU A 71 -20.27 -5.18 -10.64
N ASP A 72 -21.33 -4.45 -11.01
CA ASP A 72 -21.48 -3.03 -10.67
C ASP A 72 -21.60 -2.82 -9.18
N THR A 73 -22.26 -3.70 -8.45
CA THR A 73 -22.37 -3.66 -6.98
C THR A 73 -21.01 -3.85 -6.33
N ILE A 74 -20.21 -4.81 -6.82
CA ILE A 74 -18.84 -5.03 -6.35
C ILE A 74 -17.99 -3.79 -6.64
N ALA A 75 -18.05 -3.27 -7.87
CA ALA A 75 -17.30 -2.08 -8.25
C ALA A 75 -17.70 -0.86 -7.40
N LYS A 76 -18.99 -0.64 -7.16
CA LYS A 76 -19.52 0.45 -6.30
C LYS A 76 -18.99 0.34 -4.87
N ALA A 77 -18.95 -0.86 -4.30
CA ALA A 77 -18.51 -1.09 -2.92
C ALA A 77 -17.07 -0.64 -2.65
N PHE A 78 -16.26 -0.47 -3.70
CA PHE A 78 -14.86 -0.05 -3.60
C PHE A 78 -14.52 1.15 -4.50
N GLY A 79 -15.49 1.77 -5.15
CA GLY A 79 -15.24 2.83 -6.12
C GLY A 79 -14.44 2.38 -7.35
N GLY A 80 -14.53 1.09 -7.71
CA GLY A 80 -13.77 0.47 -8.79
C GLY A 80 -14.45 0.52 -10.16
N SER A 81 -13.78 -0.02 -11.16
CA SER A 81 -14.27 -0.16 -12.54
C SER A 81 -14.54 -1.63 -12.88
N VAL A 82 -15.47 -1.85 -13.82
CA VAL A 82 -15.59 -3.11 -14.55
C VAL A 82 -15.05 -2.91 -15.95
N VAL A 83 -14.07 -3.70 -16.35
CA VAL A 83 -13.36 -3.56 -17.63
C VAL A 83 -13.64 -4.77 -18.50
N PHE A 84 -14.28 -4.56 -19.64
CA PHE A 84 -14.51 -5.57 -20.66
C PHE A 84 -13.37 -5.52 -21.65
N VAL A 85 -12.72 -6.65 -21.88
CA VAL A 85 -11.54 -6.78 -22.75
C VAL A 85 -11.83 -7.71 -23.89
N TYR A 86 -11.47 -7.32 -25.10
CA TYR A 86 -11.60 -8.17 -26.29
C TYR A 86 -10.36 -8.05 -27.20
N PRO A 87 -9.84 -9.19 -27.74
CA PRO A 87 -8.68 -9.14 -28.64
C PRO A 87 -8.98 -8.41 -29.96
N THR A 88 -7.99 -7.68 -30.48
CA THR A 88 -8.11 -6.98 -31.78
C THR A 88 -7.83 -7.89 -32.99
N ASN A 89 -7.27 -9.09 -32.78
CA ASN A 89 -6.96 -10.00 -33.85
C ASN A 89 -8.22 -10.68 -34.44
N GLU A 90 -8.15 -11.09 -35.72
CA GLU A 90 -9.28 -11.67 -36.47
C GLU A 90 -9.84 -12.98 -35.87
N ASN A 91 -9.02 -13.71 -35.11
CA ASN A 91 -9.40 -14.99 -34.51
C ASN A 91 -9.88 -14.84 -33.05
N GLY A 92 -10.04 -13.62 -32.56
CA GLY A 92 -10.48 -13.36 -31.18
C GLY A 92 -9.59 -14.10 -30.16
N TRP A 93 -10.20 -14.73 -29.17
CA TRP A 93 -9.47 -15.43 -28.10
C TRP A 93 -8.65 -16.61 -28.59
N LEU A 94 -9.02 -17.26 -29.68
CA LEU A 94 -8.23 -18.37 -30.27
C LEU A 94 -6.91 -17.89 -30.86
N GLY A 95 -6.81 -16.63 -31.22
CA GLY A 95 -5.57 -16.00 -31.72
C GLY A 95 -4.80 -15.22 -30.67
N ALA A 96 -5.26 -15.19 -29.42
CA ALA A 96 -4.62 -14.50 -28.33
C ALA A 96 -3.55 -15.37 -27.65
N ASP A 97 -2.51 -14.72 -27.14
CA ASP A 97 -1.43 -15.36 -26.39
C ASP A 97 -1.08 -14.57 -25.11
N GLU A 98 -0.09 -15.03 -24.37
CA GLU A 98 0.35 -14.43 -23.11
C GLU A 98 0.68 -12.92 -23.23
N SER A 99 1.18 -12.51 -24.39
CA SER A 99 1.56 -11.12 -24.60
C SER A 99 0.39 -10.15 -24.54
N LEU A 100 -0.84 -10.64 -24.84
CA LEU A 100 -2.06 -9.84 -24.66
C LEU A 100 -2.29 -9.52 -23.18
N TYR A 101 -2.16 -10.49 -22.29
CA TYR A 101 -2.36 -10.28 -20.85
C TYR A 101 -1.29 -9.37 -20.27
N THR A 102 -0.03 -9.57 -20.64
CA THR A 102 1.07 -8.71 -20.20
C THR A 102 0.86 -7.26 -20.66
N GLU A 103 0.48 -7.06 -21.92
CA GLU A 103 0.16 -5.73 -22.45
C GLU A 103 -1.06 -5.13 -21.76
N LEU A 104 -2.13 -5.91 -21.57
CA LEU A 104 -3.35 -5.47 -20.87
C LEU A 104 -3.01 -4.87 -19.50
N VAL A 105 -2.29 -5.60 -18.66
CA VAL A 105 -1.96 -5.11 -17.32
C VAL A 105 -0.93 -3.99 -17.36
N SER A 106 0.00 -3.99 -18.32
CA SER A 106 1.01 -2.94 -18.46
C SER A 106 0.43 -1.62 -18.98
N GLU A 107 -0.44 -1.66 -19.99
CA GLU A 107 -1.04 -0.47 -20.60
C GLU A 107 -2.17 0.14 -19.76
N THR A 108 -2.91 -0.69 -19.05
CA THR A 108 -4.00 -0.23 -18.19
C THR A 108 -3.53 0.25 -16.82
N LYS A 109 -2.25 0.16 -16.53
CA LYS A 109 -1.49 0.61 -15.33
C LYS A 109 -2.36 1.08 -14.18
N ILE A 110 -2.78 0.12 -13.42
CA ILE A 110 -3.69 0.31 -12.33
C ILE A 110 -2.93 0.94 -11.17
N GLY A 111 -3.41 2.07 -10.72
CA GLY A 111 -2.82 2.76 -9.57
C GLY A 111 -1.48 3.42 -9.85
N GLN A 112 -1.01 3.53 -11.10
CA GLN A 112 0.23 4.24 -11.41
C GLN A 112 0.00 5.62 -12.02
N TYR A 113 0.57 6.62 -11.39
CA TYR A 113 0.44 8.04 -11.71
C TYR A 113 1.42 8.54 -12.76
N TYR A 114 2.39 7.74 -13.18
CA TYR A 114 3.70 8.28 -13.59
C TYR A 114 3.97 8.32 -15.06
N LYS A 115 3.09 7.89 -15.92
CA LYS A 115 3.33 8.11 -17.35
C LYS A 115 2.20 8.90 -17.97
N ASP A 116 2.56 10.03 -18.52
CA ASP A 116 1.77 10.86 -19.42
C ASP A 116 0.61 11.65 -18.80
N GLY A 117 0.73 12.07 -17.53
CA GLY A 117 -0.28 12.91 -16.87
C GLY A 117 -1.62 12.21 -16.64
N MET A 118 -1.60 10.88 -16.58
CA MET A 118 -2.80 10.08 -16.35
C MET A 118 -3.09 9.97 -14.87
N THR A 119 -3.99 10.80 -14.40
CA THR A 119 -4.61 10.60 -13.10
C THR A 119 -5.74 9.60 -13.24
N LEU A 120 -5.71 8.56 -12.45
CA LEU A 120 -6.82 7.60 -12.34
C LEU A 120 -8.02 8.17 -11.59
N MET A 121 -7.95 9.45 -11.22
CA MET A 121 -8.89 10.11 -10.33
C MET A 121 -8.99 11.58 -10.65
N ARG A 122 -9.96 12.22 -10.00
CA ARG A 122 -9.94 13.66 -9.89
C ARG A 122 -8.57 14.08 -9.38
N ASP A 123 -7.92 14.94 -10.15
CA ASP A 123 -6.65 15.50 -9.73
C ASP A 123 -6.84 16.16 -8.37
N ARG A 124 -6.19 15.64 -7.36
CA ARG A 124 -6.33 16.13 -5.98
C ARG A 124 -5.75 17.52 -5.78
N PHE A 125 -4.91 17.98 -6.71
CA PHE A 125 -4.30 19.29 -6.67
C PHE A 125 -5.14 20.34 -7.38
N THR A 126 -5.65 20.02 -8.58
CA THR A 126 -6.44 20.97 -9.38
C THR A 126 -7.95 20.83 -9.12
N GLY A 127 -8.39 19.72 -8.55
CA GLY A 127 -9.80 19.41 -8.42
C GLY A 127 -10.48 19.04 -9.73
N GLU A 128 -9.75 18.99 -10.83
CA GLU A 128 -10.28 18.61 -12.13
C GLU A 128 -10.28 17.09 -12.29
N TRP A 129 -11.30 16.58 -12.96
CA TRP A 129 -11.31 15.19 -13.36
C TRP A 129 -10.35 15.03 -14.52
N GLY A 130 -9.18 14.48 -14.23
CA GLY A 130 -8.29 13.97 -15.25
C GLY A 130 -8.96 12.82 -16.02
N GLU A 131 -8.34 12.34 -17.06
CA GLU A 131 -8.81 11.16 -17.79
C GLU A 131 -8.74 9.93 -16.88
N ILE A 132 -9.81 9.65 -16.20
CA ILE A 132 -9.94 8.42 -15.43
C ILE A 132 -10.08 7.29 -16.40
N LYS A 133 -9.05 6.47 -16.50
CA LYS A 133 -9.11 5.35 -17.43
C LYS A 133 -9.64 4.11 -16.74
N ILE A 134 -9.04 3.70 -15.65
CA ILE A 134 -9.43 2.46 -14.96
C ILE A 134 -9.16 2.64 -13.47
N ARG A 135 -10.08 2.15 -12.63
CA ARG A 135 -9.90 2.11 -11.18
C ARG A 135 -9.82 0.65 -10.72
N GLY A 136 -8.73 0.30 -10.11
CA GLY A 136 -8.49 -1.02 -9.56
C GLY A 136 -7.04 -1.21 -9.13
N MET A 137 -6.81 -2.10 -8.20
CA MET A 137 -5.50 -2.40 -7.65
C MET A 137 -4.97 -3.71 -8.23
N ARG A 138 -3.72 -3.74 -8.72
CA ARG A 138 -3.06 -4.96 -9.22
C ARG A 138 -3.13 -6.10 -8.22
N ALA A 139 -2.88 -5.81 -6.96
CA ALA A 139 -2.93 -6.79 -5.89
C ALA A 139 -4.30 -7.47 -5.73
N ARG A 140 -5.33 -7.01 -6.44
CA ARG A 140 -6.69 -7.55 -6.45
C ARG A 140 -7.21 -7.77 -7.87
N THR A 141 -6.38 -8.29 -8.78
CA THR A 141 -6.78 -8.59 -10.15
C THR A 141 -7.70 -9.80 -10.21
N CYS A 142 -8.94 -9.59 -10.64
CA CYS A 142 -9.93 -10.61 -10.87
C CYS A 142 -10.21 -10.77 -12.38
N LEU A 143 -10.05 -11.97 -12.91
CA LEU A 143 -10.33 -12.30 -14.29
C LEU A 143 -11.61 -13.13 -14.39
N TYR A 144 -12.54 -12.70 -15.25
CA TYR A 144 -13.75 -13.46 -15.53
C TYR A 144 -13.83 -13.78 -17.03
N GLY A 145 -13.74 -15.05 -17.38
CA GLY A 145 -13.77 -15.52 -18.78
C GLY A 145 -14.84 -16.56 -19.07
N PHE A 146 -15.20 -16.67 -20.35
CA PHE A 146 -16.29 -17.50 -20.88
C PHE A 146 -15.80 -18.31 -22.07
N GLY A 147 -16.01 -19.64 -22.09
CA GLY A 147 -15.64 -20.46 -23.22
C GLY A 147 -14.17 -20.27 -23.63
N ALA A 148 -13.91 -19.76 -24.83
CA ALA A 148 -12.57 -19.57 -25.35
C ALA A 148 -11.74 -18.56 -24.53
N SER A 149 -12.36 -17.55 -23.92
CA SER A 149 -11.64 -16.64 -23.04
C SER A 149 -11.34 -17.24 -21.67
N ALA A 150 -12.18 -18.14 -21.17
CA ALA A 150 -11.86 -18.92 -19.98
C ALA A 150 -10.67 -19.87 -20.24
N ASP A 151 -10.61 -20.50 -21.41
CA ASP A 151 -9.44 -21.29 -21.84
C ASP A 151 -8.18 -20.44 -21.94
N PHE A 152 -8.29 -19.19 -22.44
CA PHE A 152 -7.19 -18.23 -22.48
C PHE A 152 -6.68 -17.90 -21.07
N ILE A 153 -7.59 -17.59 -20.12
CA ILE A 153 -7.22 -17.33 -18.73
C ILE A 153 -6.49 -18.53 -18.13
N ALA A 154 -7.08 -19.72 -18.24
CA ALA A 154 -6.50 -20.94 -17.67
C ALA A 154 -5.11 -21.26 -18.24
N LYS A 155 -4.90 -20.98 -19.52
CA LYS A 155 -3.63 -21.31 -20.22
C LYS A 155 -2.54 -20.27 -20.04
N TYR A 156 -2.89 -18.97 -20.07
CA TYR A 156 -1.91 -17.90 -20.19
C TYR A 156 -1.84 -16.94 -19.00
N CYS A 157 -2.89 -16.90 -18.18
CA CYS A 157 -2.92 -15.98 -17.04
C CYS A 157 -2.69 -16.69 -15.69
N MET A 158 -3.08 -17.95 -15.55
CA MET A 158 -2.96 -18.71 -14.29
C MET A 158 -1.56 -19.30 -14.09
N LYS A 159 -0.57 -18.46 -14.14
CA LYS A 159 0.84 -18.77 -13.91
C LYS A 159 1.53 -17.52 -13.37
N THR A 160 2.79 -17.61 -12.99
CA THR A 160 3.59 -16.42 -12.65
C THR A 160 3.79 -15.60 -13.91
N VAL A 161 3.21 -14.42 -13.97
CA VAL A 161 3.35 -13.50 -15.09
C VAL A 161 4.03 -12.23 -14.59
N MET A 162 5.19 -11.94 -15.18
CA MET A 162 5.96 -10.74 -14.84
C MET A 162 5.66 -9.65 -15.86
N GLY A 163 5.10 -8.56 -15.39
CA GLY A 163 4.94 -7.33 -16.16
C GLY A 163 6.07 -6.34 -15.90
N GLU A 164 6.11 -5.25 -16.65
CA GLU A 164 6.95 -4.11 -16.29
C GLU A 164 6.42 -3.50 -14.99
N GLY A 165 7.15 -3.68 -13.91
CA GLY A 165 6.85 -3.16 -12.58
C GLY A 165 7.88 -2.13 -12.15
N LEU A 166 7.44 -1.13 -11.38
CA LEU A 166 8.33 -0.31 -10.57
C LEU A 166 8.39 -0.93 -9.17
N PHE A 167 9.58 -0.99 -8.58
CA PHE A 167 9.76 -1.30 -7.17
C PHE A 167 9.17 -2.66 -6.70
N GLY A 168 9.49 -3.75 -7.40
CA GLY A 168 9.09 -5.09 -6.97
C GLY A 168 7.66 -5.53 -7.33
N TYR A 169 6.82 -4.62 -7.80
CA TYR A 169 5.43 -4.93 -8.20
C TYR A 169 5.31 -5.47 -9.64
N GLY A 170 6.31 -6.20 -10.11
CA GLY A 170 6.33 -6.78 -11.45
C GLY A 170 5.44 -8.01 -11.63
N ASP A 171 5.07 -8.70 -10.56
CA ASP A 171 4.17 -9.84 -10.62
C ASP A 171 2.72 -9.36 -10.84
N ILE A 172 2.15 -9.78 -11.98
CA ILE A 172 0.78 -9.48 -12.40
C ILE A 172 -0.12 -10.71 -12.39
N THR A 173 0.29 -11.76 -11.71
CA THR A 173 -0.49 -12.99 -11.52
C THR A 173 -1.87 -12.66 -10.95
N PRO A 174 -2.96 -13.22 -11.50
CA PRO A 174 -4.30 -12.95 -11.00
C PRO A 174 -4.48 -13.34 -9.54
N THR A 175 -5.28 -12.56 -8.82
CA THR A 175 -5.66 -12.87 -7.45
C THR A 175 -6.78 -13.88 -7.39
N VAL A 176 -7.77 -13.75 -8.28
CA VAL A 176 -8.94 -14.66 -8.40
C VAL A 176 -9.31 -14.81 -9.86
N CYS A 177 -9.68 -16.03 -10.28
CA CYS A 177 -10.22 -16.29 -11.61
C CYS A 177 -11.62 -16.89 -11.55
N ILE A 178 -12.51 -16.40 -12.40
CA ILE A 178 -13.85 -16.97 -12.63
C ILE A 178 -13.85 -17.57 -14.02
N LEU A 179 -14.02 -18.89 -14.09
CA LEU A 179 -13.92 -19.66 -15.33
C LEU A 179 -15.27 -20.28 -15.65
N GLU A 180 -15.94 -19.74 -16.66
CA GLU A 180 -17.25 -20.22 -17.10
C GLU A 180 -17.15 -21.02 -18.41
N ARG A 181 -17.68 -22.25 -18.43
CA ARG A 181 -17.78 -23.09 -19.62
C ARG A 181 -16.44 -23.30 -20.34
N LEU A 182 -15.43 -23.74 -19.61
CA LEU A 182 -14.13 -24.14 -20.18
C LEU A 182 -14.34 -25.22 -21.26
N ASN A 183 -13.71 -25.04 -22.43
CA ASN A 183 -13.76 -26.01 -23.52
C ASN A 183 -12.63 -27.04 -23.42
N THR A 184 -11.55 -26.72 -22.69
CA THR A 184 -10.36 -27.58 -22.59
C THR A 184 -10.07 -27.93 -21.14
N LEU A 185 -9.40 -29.08 -20.93
CA LEU A 185 -8.88 -29.44 -19.61
C LEU A 185 -7.64 -28.58 -19.31
N PRO A 186 -7.69 -27.76 -18.28
CA PRO A 186 -6.58 -26.88 -17.96
C PRO A 186 -5.39 -27.61 -17.33
N SER A 187 -4.19 -27.13 -17.60
CA SER A 187 -2.99 -27.45 -16.84
C SER A 187 -2.48 -26.17 -16.17
N PHE A 188 -2.14 -26.25 -14.90
CA PHE A 188 -1.76 -25.09 -14.12
C PHE A 188 -0.29 -25.15 -13.71
N GLU A 189 0.42 -24.03 -13.82
CA GLU A 189 1.77 -23.87 -13.27
C GLU A 189 1.71 -23.43 -11.80
N ARG A 190 0.64 -22.71 -11.42
CA ARG A 190 0.40 -22.29 -10.04
C ARG A 190 -0.87 -22.94 -9.50
N THR A 191 -0.83 -23.35 -8.23
CA THR A 191 -1.96 -23.95 -7.52
C THR A 191 -2.70 -22.98 -6.61
N ASP A 192 -2.05 -21.87 -6.26
CA ASP A 192 -2.49 -20.88 -5.29
C ASP A 192 -3.39 -19.76 -5.86
N ILE A 193 -3.99 -19.97 -7.04
CA ILE A 193 -4.96 -19.02 -7.61
C ILE A 193 -6.37 -19.56 -7.35
N PRO A 194 -7.15 -18.93 -6.46
CA PRO A 194 -8.54 -19.32 -6.21
C PRO A 194 -9.39 -19.23 -7.47
N VAL A 195 -10.22 -20.24 -7.71
CA VAL A 195 -11.07 -20.32 -8.90
C VAL A 195 -12.53 -20.48 -8.52
N VAL A 196 -13.40 -19.68 -9.13
CA VAL A 196 -14.82 -19.95 -9.21
C VAL A 196 -15.10 -20.62 -10.55
N SER A 197 -15.53 -21.89 -10.51
CA SER A 197 -15.86 -22.70 -11.67
C SER A 197 -17.37 -22.65 -11.93
N VAL A 198 -17.78 -22.12 -13.07
CA VAL A 198 -19.20 -21.88 -13.38
C VAL A 198 -19.63 -22.67 -14.59
N GLY A 199 -20.70 -23.50 -14.45
CA GLY A 199 -21.29 -24.24 -15.56
C GLY A 199 -20.34 -25.19 -16.30
N ASN A 200 -19.24 -25.59 -15.67
CA ASN A 200 -18.25 -26.48 -16.23
C ASN A 200 -18.66 -27.95 -16.11
N THR A 201 -18.15 -28.81 -17.00
CA THR A 201 -18.39 -30.25 -16.94
C THR A 201 -17.79 -30.85 -15.66
N ASN A 202 -18.32 -32.04 -15.26
CA ASN A 202 -17.77 -32.72 -14.08
C ASN A 202 -16.30 -33.10 -14.26
N GLU A 203 -15.86 -33.42 -15.47
CA GLU A 203 -14.46 -33.74 -15.78
C GLU A 203 -13.55 -32.52 -15.55
N VAL A 204 -13.96 -31.34 -16.02
CA VAL A 204 -13.26 -30.07 -15.78
C VAL A 204 -13.23 -29.75 -14.29
N ASN A 205 -14.36 -29.85 -13.59
CA ASN A 205 -14.45 -29.58 -12.16
C ASN A 205 -13.51 -30.49 -11.33
N GLN A 206 -13.42 -31.79 -11.69
CA GLN A 206 -12.48 -32.69 -11.02
C GLN A 206 -11.02 -32.35 -11.31
N ALA A 207 -10.71 -31.88 -12.52
CA ALA A 207 -9.37 -31.43 -12.87
C ALA A 207 -8.99 -30.16 -12.06
N LEU A 208 -9.91 -29.20 -11.92
CA LEU A 208 -9.70 -27.99 -11.09
C LEU A 208 -9.45 -28.36 -9.62
N LEU A 209 -10.35 -29.15 -9.02
CA LEU A 209 -10.24 -29.59 -7.61
C LEU A 209 -8.96 -30.38 -7.31
N LYS A 210 -8.41 -31.08 -8.30
CA LYS A 210 -7.17 -31.84 -8.14
C LYS A 210 -5.92 -30.97 -8.16
N ASN A 211 -5.96 -29.88 -8.90
CA ASN A 211 -4.75 -29.11 -9.26
C ASN A 211 -4.68 -27.73 -8.59
N LEU A 212 -5.76 -27.26 -7.96
CA LEU A 212 -5.82 -25.95 -7.33
C LEU A 212 -6.15 -26.09 -5.83
N ASP A 213 -5.59 -25.20 -5.03
CA ASP A 213 -5.73 -25.21 -3.58
C ASP A 213 -7.15 -24.79 -3.13
N GLU A 214 -7.81 -23.92 -3.90
CA GLU A 214 -9.19 -23.47 -3.60
C GLU A 214 -10.04 -23.34 -4.87
N VAL A 215 -11.15 -24.07 -4.90
CA VAL A 215 -12.11 -24.08 -6.02
C VAL A 215 -13.54 -24.04 -5.47
N LEU A 216 -14.32 -23.06 -5.92
CA LEU A 216 -15.75 -22.98 -5.69
C LEU A 216 -16.50 -23.38 -6.97
N ILE A 217 -17.33 -24.43 -6.91
CA ILE A 217 -18.09 -24.93 -8.06
C ILE A 217 -19.52 -24.40 -8.01
N LYS A 218 -19.98 -23.84 -9.12
CA LYS A 218 -21.33 -23.30 -9.31
C LYS A 218 -21.93 -23.79 -10.62
N GLU A 219 -23.23 -24.06 -10.63
CA GLU A 219 -23.97 -24.41 -11.88
C GLU A 219 -24.27 -23.14 -12.70
N LYS A 220 -24.55 -22.04 -12.00
CA LYS A 220 -24.79 -20.72 -12.57
C LYS A 220 -23.96 -19.71 -11.81
N ALA A 221 -23.56 -18.66 -12.49
CA ALA A 221 -23.02 -17.49 -11.85
C ALA A 221 -24.11 -16.84 -10.98
N GLU A 222 -24.03 -17.08 -9.68
CA GLU A 222 -24.84 -16.37 -8.67
C GLU A 222 -23.89 -15.43 -7.95
N TYR A 223 -23.99 -14.20 -8.28
CA TYR A 223 -22.95 -13.24 -8.33
C TYR A 223 -22.36 -12.69 -7.09
N ILE A 224 -23.19 -12.12 -6.24
CA ILE A 224 -22.71 -11.14 -5.26
C ILE A 224 -22.10 -11.86 -4.08
N GLU A 225 -22.74 -12.92 -3.64
CA GLU A 225 -22.29 -13.64 -2.43
C GLU A 225 -21.03 -14.45 -2.68
N ASP A 226 -20.98 -15.14 -3.83
CA ASP A 226 -19.88 -16.03 -4.13
C ASP A 226 -18.64 -15.30 -4.65
N PHE A 227 -18.79 -14.47 -5.67
CA PHE A 227 -17.66 -13.75 -6.27
C PHE A 227 -17.14 -12.63 -5.38
N TYR A 228 -18.05 -11.88 -4.78
CA TYR A 228 -17.70 -10.81 -3.86
C TYR A 228 -16.94 -11.33 -2.65
N GLY A 229 -17.38 -12.46 -2.09
CA GLY A 229 -16.68 -13.13 -1.00
C GLY A 229 -15.22 -13.46 -1.34
N PHE A 230 -14.97 -14.03 -2.55
CA PHE A 230 -13.61 -14.32 -3.01
C PHE A 230 -12.80 -13.07 -3.29
N ILE A 231 -13.36 -12.10 -4.01
CA ILE A 231 -12.69 -10.84 -4.35
C ILE A 231 -12.35 -10.03 -3.10
N LYS A 232 -13.26 -10.01 -2.12
CA LYS A 232 -13.03 -9.35 -0.83
C LYS A 232 -11.98 -10.04 0.03
N LYS A 233 -11.92 -11.37 -0.03
CA LYS A 233 -11.07 -12.22 0.82
C LYS A 233 -9.60 -12.17 0.43
N TYR A 234 -9.28 -12.07 -0.87
CA TYR A 234 -7.93 -12.27 -1.37
C TYR A 234 -7.29 -11.02 -1.94
N ARG A 235 -5.98 -10.94 -1.73
CA ARG A 235 -5.07 -10.04 -2.43
C ARG A 235 -3.78 -10.79 -2.78
N ARG A 236 -2.98 -10.25 -3.68
CA ARG A 236 -1.67 -10.80 -4.02
C ARG A 236 -0.61 -9.73 -3.87
N MET A 237 0.19 -9.86 -2.83
CA MET A 237 1.27 -8.93 -2.53
C MET A 237 2.62 -9.61 -2.79
N VAL A 238 3.50 -8.93 -3.54
CA VAL A 238 4.85 -9.44 -3.84
C VAL A 238 4.83 -10.87 -4.39
N GLY A 239 3.85 -11.18 -5.25
CA GLY A 239 3.68 -12.50 -5.88
C GLY A 239 2.91 -13.54 -5.07
N ASP A 240 2.78 -13.38 -3.76
CA ASP A 240 2.12 -14.35 -2.89
C ASP A 240 0.65 -14.02 -2.64
N LEU A 241 -0.18 -15.07 -2.62
CA LEU A 241 -1.57 -14.94 -2.23
C LEU A 241 -1.66 -14.73 -0.71
N ASP A 242 -2.36 -13.67 -0.32
CA ASP A 242 -2.67 -13.37 1.07
C ASP A 242 -4.18 -13.18 1.26
N THR A 243 -4.64 -13.33 2.49
CA THR A 243 -6.04 -13.09 2.85
C THR A 243 -6.21 -11.71 3.46
N GLU A 244 -7.12 -10.93 2.91
CA GLU A 244 -7.58 -9.72 3.61
C GLU A 244 -8.36 -10.12 4.86
N PRO A 245 -8.10 -9.51 6.00
CA PRO A 245 -8.93 -9.74 7.16
C PRO A 245 -10.32 -9.16 6.93
N ASP A 246 -11.34 -9.88 7.35
CA ASP A 246 -12.68 -9.31 7.47
C ASP A 246 -12.69 -8.38 8.69
N LEU A 247 -12.48 -7.09 8.46
CA LEU A 247 -12.35 -6.09 9.52
C LEU A 247 -13.63 -5.97 10.34
N GLU A 248 -14.78 -6.14 9.72
CA GLU A 248 -16.07 -6.12 10.42
C GLU A 248 -16.20 -7.32 11.37
N LEU A 249 -15.83 -8.52 10.90
CA LEU A 249 -15.83 -9.74 11.72
C LEU A 249 -14.83 -9.64 12.89
N LEU A 250 -13.71 -8.93 12.69
CA LEU A 250 -12.73 -8.63 13.72
C LEU A 250 -13.16 -7.51 14.68
N GLY A 251 -14.33 -6.91 14.45
CA GLY A 251 -14.83 -5.79 15.25
C GLY A 251 -14.08 -4.47 15.02
N MET A 252 -13.35 -4.36 13.91
CA MET A 252 -12.70 -3.12 13.53
C MET A 252 -13.64 -2.19 12.79
N GLU A 253 -13.50 -0.90 13.07
CA GLU A 253 -14.10 0.19 12.31
C GLU A 253 -13.07 0.74 11.33
N VAL A 254 -13.54 1.10 10.14
CA VAL A 254 -12.77 1.81 9.12
C VAL A 254 -13.51 3.10 8.81
N GLU A 255 -13.00 4.21 9.30
CA GLU A 255 -13.68 5.50 9.26
C GLU A 255 -12.88 6.51 8.44
N PRO A 256 -13.34 6.85 7.22
CA PRO A 256 -12.80 7.96 6.47
C PRO A 256 -13.19 9.30 7.11
N GLY A 257 -12.24 10.20 7.21
CA GLY A 257 -12.46 11.52 7.78
C GLY A 257 -11.59 12.58 7.11
N TYR A 258 -11.79 13.81 7.52
CA TYR A 258 -10.96 14.93 7.08
C TYR A 258 -10.89 16.02 8.14
N CYS A 259 -9.81 16.80 8.06
CA CYS A 259 -9.60 17.97 8.88
C CYS A 259 -9.38 19.19 7.98
N VAL A 260 -9.94 20.32 8.33
CA VAL A 260 -9.64 21.63 7.72
C VAL A 260 -8.54 22.28 8.54
N VAL A 261 -7.40 22.51 7.93
CA VAL A 261 -6.25 23.12 8.60
C VAL A 261 -5.90 24.45 7.95
N PRO A 262 -5.50 25.47 8.75
CA PRO A 262 -4.89 26.67 8.19
C PRO A 262 -3.59 26.30 7.47
N VAL A 263 -3.38 26.86 6.29
CA VAL A 263 -2.11 26.69 5.58
C VAL A 263 -1.01 27.41 6.36
N SER A 264 0.01 26.68 6.74
CA SER A 264 1.12 27.24 7.52
C SER A 264 2.03 28.14 6.67
N SER A 265 2.69 29.11 7.29
CA SER A 265 3.54 30.08 6.59
C SER A 265 4.78 29.46 5.93
N ASP A 266 5.15 28.27 6.33
CA ASP A 266 6.26 27.48 5.80
C ASP A 266 5.83 26.48 4.71
N ASN A 267 4.52 26.44 4.37
CA ASN A 267 4.04 25.61 3.28
C ASN A 267 4.54 26.16 1.93
N CYS A 268 5.35 25.38 1.24
CA CYS A 268 5.90 25.68 -0.09
C CYS A 268 5.24 24.86 -1.21
N GLY A 269 4.24 24.04 -0.88
CA GLY A 269 3.53 23.19 -1.82
C GLY A 269 2.47 23.93 -2.64
N ASP A 270 1.62 23.16 -3.30
CA ASP A 270 0.58 23.69 -4.18
C ASP A 270 -0.50 24.49 -3.44
N ASP A 271 -0.66 24.25 -2.14
CA ASP A 271 -1.64 24.94 -1.30
C ASP A 271 -1.10 26.23 -0.63
N LYS A 272 0.17 26.59 -0.83
CA LYS A 272 0.84 27.74 -0.20
C LYS A 272 0.08 29.06 -0.28
N ASP A 273 -0.71 29.27 -1.33
CA ASP A 273 -1.46 30.51 -1.57
C ASP A 273 -2.91 30.44 -1.06
N LYS A 274 -3.32 29.29 -0.50
CA LYS A 274 -4.63 29.10 0.11
C LYS A 274 -4.60 29.54 1.58
N LYS A 275 -5.77 29.86 2.13
CA LYS A 275 -5.89 30.12 3.56
C LYS A 275 -6.00 28.86 4.40
N GLU A 276 -6.67 27.89 3.84
CA GLU A 276 -7.00 26.61 4.46
C GLU A 276 -6.93 25.51 3.39
N HIS A 277 -6.58 24.30 3.83
CA HIS A 277 -6.72 23.11 3.00
C HIS A 277 -7.28 21.93 3.80
N LEU A 278 -7.69 20.90 3.07
CA LEU A 278 -8.23 19.68 3.64
C LEU A 278 -7.12 18.63 3.74
N ILE A 279 -6.98 18.02 4.92
CA ILE A 279 -6.19 16.81 5.11
C ILE A 279 -7.16 15.66 5.33
N GLY A 280 -7.22 14.72 4.37
CA GLY A 280 -8.02 13.51 4.51
C GLY A 280 -7.28 12.44 5.31
N TYR A 281 -8.01 11.54 5.92
CA TYR A 281 -7.45 10.39 6.61
C TYR A 281 -8.43 9.20 6.63
N VAL A 282 -7.90 8.01 6.89
CA VAL A 282 -8.70 6.83 7.20
C VAL A 282 -8.25 6.30 8.56
N ALA A 283 -9.18 6.25 9.50
CA ALA A 283 -8.96 5.72 10.83
C ALA A 283 -9.37 4.23 10.88
N PHE A 284 -8.50 3.41 11.46
CA PHE A 284 -8.73 1.98 11.71
C PHE A 284 -8.61 1.74 13.22
N TYR A 285 -9.66 1.21 13.84
CA TYR A 285 -9.65 0.97 15.28
C TYR A 285 -10.60 -0.14 15.70
N ASN A 286 -10.33 -0.76 16.84
CA ASN A 286 -11.22 -1.74 17.45
C ASN A 286 -12.40 -1.02 18.12
N ARG A 287 -13.61 -1.29 17.64
CA ARG A 287 -14.86 -0.69 18.10
C ARG A 287 -15.10 -0.92 19.60
N ALA A 288 -14.82 -2.13 20.07
CA ALA A 288 -15.03 -2.49 21.47
C ALA A 288 -14.10 -1.68 22.39
N ILE A 289 -12.84 -1.49 22.01
CA ILE A 289 -11.85 -0.74 22.79
C ILE A 289 -12.23 0.75 22.84
N MET A 290 -12.55 1.34 21.71
CA MET A 290 -12.94 2.76 21.65
C MET A 290 -14.23 3.04 22.46
N SER A 291 -15.14 2.07 22.53
CA SER A 291 -16.39 2.20 23.31
C SER A 291 -16.18 2.18 24.82
N THR A 292 -15.04 1.75 25.31
CA THR A 292 -14.72 1.74 26.76
C THR A 292 -14.48 3.14 27.32
N GLY A 293 -14.18 4.12 26.48
CA GLY A 293 -13.71 5.45 26.88
C GLY A 293 -12.28 5.47 27.43
N GLN A 294 -11.52 4.39 27.28
CA GLN A 294 -10.11 4.37 27.59
C GLN A 294 -9.30 5.08 26.51
N LYS A 295 -8.26 5.78 26.93
CA LYS A 295 -7.30 6.36 25.99
C LYS A 295 -6.46 5.25 25.35
N VAL A 296 -6.28 5.34 24.03
CA VAL A 296 -5.50 4.38 23.24
C VAL A 296 -4.28 5.04 22.60
N PRO A 297 -3.20 4.30 22.32
CA PRO A 297 -2.10 4.81 21.52
C PRO A 297 -2.58 5.25 20.13
N LEU A 298 -1.94 6.26 19.54
CA LEU A 298 -2.15 6.69 18.15
C LEU A 298 -0.91 6.40 17.32
N VAL A 299 -1.12 5.83 16.14
CA VAL A 299 -0.10 5.73 15.08
C VAL A 299 -0.58 6.55 13.87
N LEU A 300 0.11 7.65 13.58
CA LEU A 300 -0.03 8.38 12.32
C LEU A 300 0.80 7.65 11.26
N CYS A 301 0.16 7.30 10.15
CA CYS A 301 0.76 6.47 9.11
C CYS A 301 0.71 7.20 7.76
N PHE A 302 1.87 7.42 7.14
CA PHE A 302 2.02 8.21 5.93
C PHE A 302 2.40 7.33 4.73
N HIS A 303 1.66 7.44 3.63
CA HIS A 303 1.86 6.64 2.44
C HIS A 303 3.03 7.10 1.56
N GLY A 304 3.46 6.26 0.62
CA GLY A 304 4.47 6.56 -0.38
C GLY A 304 3.97 7.52 -1.48
N GLY A 305 4.88 7.94 -2.32
CA GLY A 305 4.54 8.81 -3.46
C GLY A 305 3.59 8.12 -4.42
N GLY A 306 2.47 8.78 -4.71
CA GLY A 306 1.48 8.24 -5.61
C GLY A 306 0.51 7.23 -4.98
N ASP A 307 0.68 6.85 -3.74
CA ASP A 307 -0.19 5.96 -2.97
C ASP A 307 -1.37 6.71 -2.33
N SER A 308 -2.05 6.04 -1.42
CA SER A 308 -3.17 6.58 -0.66
C SER A 308 -3.19 6.03 0.75
N ALA A 309 -4.04 6.60 1.60
CA ALA A 309 -4.26 6.12 2.96
C ALA A 309 -4.66 4.62 2.99
N PHE A 310 -5.57 4.21 2.11
CA PHE A 310 -5.96 2.80 2.01
C PHE A 310 -4.85 1.91 1.46
N CYS A 311 -4.12 2.37 0.45
CA CYS A 311 -2.99 1.64 -0.10
C CYS A 311 -1.94 1.40 0.97
N MET A 312 -1.63 2.43 1.76
CA MET A 312 -0.70 2.32 2.88
C MET A 312 -1.11 1.23 3.86
N ALA A 313 -2.36 1.22 4.32
CA ALA A 313 -2.86 0.17 5.22
C ALA A 313 -2.75 -1.23 4.59
N ALA A 314 -3.16 -1.37 3.32
CA ALA A 314 -3.15 -2.65 2.62
C ALA A 314 -1.74 -3.20 2.38
N LEU A 315 -0.78 -2.34 1.97
CA LEU A 315 0.59 -2.76 1.68
C LEU A 315 1.40 -3.07 2.94
N SER A 316 1.21 -2.27 3.99
CA SER A 316 1.99 -2.37 5.21
C SER A 316 1.44 -3.36 6.22
N ASP A 317 0.16 -3.70 6.11
CA ASP A 317 -0.57 -4.43 7.14
C ASP A 317 -0.61 -3.74 8.52
N TRP A 318 -0.36 -2.44 8.60
CA TRP A 318 -0.47 -1.70 9.85
C TRP A 318 -1.83 -1.85 10.52
N HIS A 319 -2.92 -2.00 9.76
CA HIS A 319 -4.26 -2.26 10.29
C HIS A 319 -4.35 -3.63 11.00
N LYS A 320 -3.62 -4.66 10.53
CA LYS A 320 -3.51 -5.95 11.22
C LYS A 320 -2.72 -5.81 12.54
N VAL A 321 -1.66 -4.98 12.53
CA VAL A 321 -0.89 -4.66 13.74
C VAL A 321 -1.76 -3.90 14.74
N ALA A 322 -2.54 -2.92 14.27
CA ALA A 322 -3.47 -2.14 15.09
C ALA A 322 -4.53 -3.02 15.77
N ASN A 323 -5.15 -3.92 15.01
CA ASN A 323 -6.16 -4.85 15.55
C ASN A 323 -5.59 -5.75 16.65
N LYS A 324 -4.35 -6.21 16.46
CA LYS A 324 -3.70 -7.11 17.43
C LYS A 324 -3.23 -6.41 18.71
N ASN A 325 -3.05 -5.11 18.68
CA ASN A 325 -2.40 -4.33 19.74
C ASN A 325 -3.26 -3.17 20.27
N ASP A 326 -4.53 -3.09 19.86
CA ASP A 326 -5.53 -2.14 20.41
C ASP A 326 -5.11 -0.68 20.35
N PHE A 327 -4.57 -0.22 19.21
CA PHE A 327 -4.29 1.19 18.98
C PHE A 327 -5.13 1.78 17.83
N LEU A 328 -5.28 3.09 17.83
CA LEU A 328 -5.86 3.85 16.73
C LEU A 328 -4.78 4.02 15.64
N LEU A 329 -5.02 3.46 14.45
CA LEU A 329 -4.21 3.72 13.27
C LEU A 329 -4.89 4.80 12.42
N VAL A 330 -4.19 5.87 12.10
CA VAL A 330 -4.67 6.91 11.19
C VAL A 330 -3.75 7.00 9.99
N CYS A 331 -4.21 6.48 8.85
CA CYS A 331 -3.50 6.62 7.57
C CYS A 331 -3.88 7.97 6.94
N VAL A 332 -2.90 8.82 6.73
CA VAL A 332 -3.11 10.21 6.30
C VAL A 332 -3.05 10.32 4.79
N GLU A 333 -4.11 10.89 4.21
CA GLU A 333 -4.18 11.28 2.80
C GLU A 333 -3.55 12.67 2.63
N ASN A 334 -3.10 13.04 1.44
CA ASN A 334 -2.59 14.38 1.11
C ASN A 334 -1.42 14.90 1.96
N HIS A 335 -0.74 14.04 2.74
CA HIS A 335 0.36 14.44 3.60
C HIS A 335 1.52 15.11 2.83
N MET A 336 1.62 14.88 1.52
CA MET A 336 2.63 15.49 0.66
C MET A 336 2.43 16.99 0.43
N ASN A 337 1.23 17.50 0.69
CA ASN A 337 0.90 18.92 0.58
C ASN A 337 0.86 19.64 1.94
N SER A 338 1.03 18.89 3.03
CA SER A 338 1.02 19.42 4.38
C SER A 338 2.42 19.50 4.98
N THR A 339 2.68 20.53 5.76
CA THR A 339 3.92 20.68 6.55
C THR A 339 3.83 19.86 7.84
N ALA A 340 4.93 19.80 8.59
CA ALA A 340 4.94 19.23 9.94
C ALA A 340 3.97 19.99 10.86
N THR A 341 3.92 21.32 10.77
CA THR A 341 2.98 22.18 11.51
C THR A 341 1.51 21.81 11.23
N GLU A 342 1.18 21.62 9.97
CA GLU A 342 -0.19 21.24 9.55
C GLU A 342 -0.51 19.79 9.96
N THR A 343 0.48 18.91 10.00
CA THR A 343 0.33 17.55 10.54
C THR A 343 0.06 17.58 12.05
N VAL A 344 0.68 18.49 12.79
CA VAL A 344 0.36 18.71 14.22
C VAL A 344 -1.07 19.25 14.39
N ALA A 345 -1.53 20.13 13.51
CA ALA A 345 -2.93 20.58 13.55
C ALA A 345 -3.91 19.42 13.30
N LEU A 346 -3.59 18.48 12.40
CA LEU A 346 -4.35 17.24 12.25
C LEU A 346 -4.31 16.40 13.54
N LEU A 347 -3.14 16.27 14.20
CA LEU A 347 -3.04 15.54 15.46
C LEU A 347 -3.97 16.12 16.54
N GLU A 348 -4.03 17.44 16.69
CA GLU A 348 -4.94 18.08 17.65
C GLU A 348 -6.42 17.84 17.28
N HIS A 349 -6.79 17.92 16.00
CA HIS A 349 -8.13 17.53 15.54
C HIS A 349 -8.47 16.06 15.90
N LEU A 350 -7.54 15.13 15.72
CA LEU A 350 -7.75 13.72 16.06
C LEU A 350 -7.94 13.51 17.56
N LYS A 351 -7.25 14.27 18.41
CA LYS A 351 -7.45 14.25 19.87
C LYS A 351 -8.85 14.73 20.28
N ASP A 352 -9.42 15.65 19.52
CA ASP A 352 -10.82 16.08 19.73
C ASP A 352 -11.84 15.02 19.29
N CYS A 353 -11.50 14.20 18.29
CA CYS A 353 -12.39 13.17 17.75
C CYS A 353 -12.30 11.83 18.48
N TYR A 354 -11.12 11.47 18.99
CA TYR A 354 -10.82 10.14 19.54
C TYR A 354 -10.18 10.23 20.92
N MET A 355 -10.38 9.19 21.73
CA MET A 355 -9.76 9.06 23.06
C MET A 355 -8.30 8.62 22.94
N ILE A 356 -7.39 9.55 22.62
CA ILE A 356 -5.97 9.28 22.39
C ILE A 356 -5.17 9.43 23.69
N ASP A 357 -4.22 8.52 23.93
CA ASP A 357 -3.21 8.64 24.96
C ASP A 357 -2.10 9.61 24.48
N ASP A 358 -2.09 10.83 25.02
CA ASP A 358 -1.16 11.88 24.62
C ASP A 358 0.32 11.50 24.79
N GLU A 359 0.61 10.55 25.67
CA GLU A 359 1.97 10.06 25.90
C GLU A 359 2.40 8.98 24.90
N LYS A 360 1.45 8.44 24.09
CA LYS A 360 1.68 7.34 23.15
C LYS A 360 1.25 7.69 21.73
N VAL A 361 1.84 8.73 21.19
CA VAL A 361 1.66 9.18 19.81
C VAL A 361 2.90 8.83 19.02
N TYR A 362 2.71 8.10 17.91
CA TYR A 362 3.79 7.63 17.05
C TYR A 362 3.55 8.06 15.60
N ALA A 363 4.64 8.19 14.84
CA ALA A 363 4.58 8.50 13.42
C ALA A 363 5.36 7.45 12.62
N VAL A 364 4.71 6.88 11.61
CA VAL A 364 5.32 5.88 10.73
C VAL A 364 5.05 6.25 9.28
N GLY A 365 5.92 5.84 8.37
CA GLY A 365 5.68 6.14 6.97
C GLY A 365 6.62 5.42 6.03
N PHE A 366 6.16 5.26 4.79
CA PHE A 366 6.87 4.60 3.72
C PHE A 366 7.32 5.61 2.66
N SER A 367 8.57 5.52 2.19
CA SER A 367 9.09 6.36 1.12
C SER A 367 8.86 7.86 1.43
N MET A 368 8.07 8.56 0.66
CA MET A 368 7.69 9.96 0.93
C MET A 368 7.00 10.14 2.29
N GLY A 369 6.24 9.15 2.75
CA GLY A 369 5.70 9.14 4.10
C GLY A 369 6.78 8.95 5.17
N GLY A 370 7.85 8.24 4.86
CA GLY A 370 9.04 8.18 5.70
C GLY A 370 9.73 9.54 5.81
N CYS A 371 9.79 10.30 4.71
CA CYS A 371 10.26 11.70 4.74
C CYS A 371 9.39 12.56 5.68
N LYS A 372 8.06 12.35 5.66
CA LYS A 372 7.16 13.04 6.60
C LYS A 372 7.48 12.68 8.07
N SER A 373 7.79 11.42 8.34
CA SER A 373 8.22 11.02 9.69
C SER A 373 9.53 11.71 10.11
N TRP A 374 10.46 11.92 9.17
CA TRP A 374 11.68 12.70 9.44
C TRP A 374 11.40 14.19 9.63
N ASP A 375 10.45 14.81 8.91
CA ASP A 375 10.04 16.19 9.18
C ASP A 375 9.57 16.36 10.63
N LEU A 376 8.78 15.39 11.15
CA LEU A 376 8.31 15.39 12.53
C LEU A 376 9.44 15.17 13.54
N PHE A 377 10.45 14.35 13.20
CA PHE A 377 11.67 14.22 13.99
C PHE A 377 12.43 15.52 14.13
N GLN A 378 12.45 16.32 13.06
CA GLN A 378 13.15 17.59 13.04
C GLN A 378 12.39 18.71 13.76
N GLU A 379 11.11 18.88 13.44
CA GLU A 379 10.38 20.08 13.84
C GLU A 379 9.58 19.90 15.13
N TYR A 380 9.11 18.67 15.41
CA TYR A 380 8.24 18.39 16.56
C TYR A 380 8.63 17.14 17.36
N PRO A 381 9.94 16.90 17.62
CA PRO A 381 10.36 15.66 18.29
C PRO A 381 9.71 15.48 19.67
N GLY A 382 9.38 16.58 20.36
CA GLY A 382 8.79 16.56 21.70
C GLY A 382 7.30 16.12 21.74
N LEU A 383 6.63 15.92 20.60
CA LEU A 383 5.24 15.52 20.55
C LEU A 383 5.05 14.00 20.34
N PHE A 384 6.09 13.29 19.93
CA PHE A 384 6.01 11.88 19.57
C PHE A 384 6.81 11.01 20.54
N ALA A 385 6.28 9.84 20.83
CA ALA A 385 6.96 8.81 21.64
C ALA A 385 7.96 7.98 20.81
N GLY A 386 7.86 8.00 19.49
CA GLY A 386 8.77 7.35 18.56
C GLY A 386 8.32 7.44 17.12
N ILE A 387 9.24 7.17 16.19
CA ILE A 387 8.97 7.15 14.76
C ILE A 387 9.51 5.88 14.09
N ALA A 388 8.87 5.46 12.98
CA ALA A 388 9.40 4.42 12.12
C ALA A 388 9.33 4.84 10.65
N PRO A 389 10.31 5.60 10.14
CA PRO A 389 10.48 5.84 8.72
C PRO A 389 10.97 4.56 8.05
N MET A 390 10.31 4.17 6.95
CA MET A 390 10.60 2.96 6.20
C MET A 390 10.89 3.29 4.74
N ASP A 391 11.93 2.67 4.19
CA ASP A 391 12.37 2.84 2.80
C ASP A 391 12.39 4.32 2.38
N ALA A 392 12.67 5.17 3.33
CA ALA A 392 12.74 6.60 3.12
C ALA A 392 14.17 6.95 2.71
N THR A 393 14.29 7.44 1.50
CA THR A 393 15.48 8.18 1.12
C THR A 393 15.58 9.35 2.07
N PHE A 394 16.71 9.48 2.73
CA PHE A 394 16.96 10.63 3.56
C PHE A 394 16.84 11.89 2.71
N PRO A 395 16.08 12.86 3.16
CA PRO A 395 15.73 13.99 2.34
C PRO A 395 16.97 14.71 1.88
N VAL A 396 17.08 14.75 0.63
CA VAL A 396 18.20 15.28 -0.11
C VAL A 396 17.79 16.64 -0.63
N GLY A 397 17.70 17.63 0.20
CA GLY A 397 17.62 19.02 -0.22
C GLY A 397 16.46 19.44 -1.13
N THR A 398 15.71 18.50 -1.65
CA THR A 398 14.43 18.72 -2.32
C THR A 398 13.49 17.64 -1.88
N ASN A 399 12.80 17.91 -0.80
CA ASN A 399 11.65 17.07 -0.54
C ASN A 399 10.56 17.39 -1.56
N VAL A 400 9.57 16.54 -1.61
CA VAL A 400 8.35 16.69 -2.41
C VAL A 400 7.63 18.01 -2.12
N TYR A 401 7.92 18.61 -0.99
CA TYR A 401 7.34 19.84 -0.47
C TYR A 401 8.16 21.08 -0.85
N ALA A 402 9.20 20.92 -1.66
CA ALA A 402 10.15 21.98 -2.02
C ALA A 402 10.83 22.68 -0.82
N LYS A 403 10.72 22.10 0.38
CA LYS A 403 11.39 22.59 1.59
C LYS A 403 12.64 21.76 1.84
N PRO A 404 13.83 22.38 1.98
CA PRO A 404 15.01 21.65 2.39
C PRO A 404 14.75 21.02 3.77
N VAL A 405 15.12 19.76 3.93
CA VAL A 405 15.13 19.17 5.27
C VAL A 405 16.43 19.56 5.94
N GLU A 406 16.31 20.38 6.95
CA GLU A 406 17.41 20.82 7.78
C GLU A 406 17.54 19.90 8.99
N GLU A 407 18.76 19.66 9.43
CA GLU A 407 19.03 18.97 10.69
C GLU A 407 18.93 19.99 11.82
N ILE A 408 17.68 20.19 12.32
CA ILE A 408 17.37 21.22 13.32
C ILE A 408 17.09 20.66 14.71
N ASN A 409 16.83 19.35 14.83
CA ASN A 409 16.73 18.70 16.14
C ASN A 409 18.15 18.44 16.67
N GLU A 410 18.62 19.23 17.62
CA GLU A 410 19.99 19.14 18.13
C GLU A 410 20.15 18.09 19.24
N ASP A 411 19.15 17.93 20.12
CA ASP A 411 19.30 17.17 21.37
C ASP A 411 18.00 16.54 21.91
N THR A 412 16.87 16.76 21.25
CA THR A 412 15.61 16.17 21.71
C THR A 412 15.52 14.72 21.30
N VAL A 413 15.78 13.82 22.24
CA VAL A 413 15.70 12.37 22.03
C VAL A 413 14.33 11.97 21.49
N LEU A 414 14.32 11.23 20.37
CA LEU A 414 13.13 10.61 19.82
C LEU A 414 13.48 9.20 19.33
N PRO A 415 12.86 8.14 19.88
CA PRO A 415 13.09 6.76 19.45
C PRO A 415 12.82 6.55 17.96
N VAL A 416 13.78 5.95 17.25
CA VAL A 416 13.73 5.69 15.81
C VAL A 416 13.92 4.21 15.53
N PHE A 417 12.99 3.62 14.77
CA PHE A 417 13.14 2.32 14.15
C PHE A 417 13.14 2.48 12.63
N TYR A 418 14.31 2.46 12.02
CA TYR A 418 14.46 2.62 10.58
C TYR A 418 14.63 1.28 9.88
N VAL A 419 13.97 1.11 8.73
CA VAL A 419 14.12 -0.04 7.84
C VAL A 419 14.36 0.41 6.42
N GLY A 420 15.30 -0.23 5.73
CA GLY A 420 15.51 -0.08 4.29
C GLY A 420 15.73 -1.43 3.60
N GLY A 421 15.33 -1.52 2.31
CA GLY A 421 15.55 -2.68 1.47
C GLY A 421 17.01 -2.77 0.98
N GLU A 422 17.66 -3.93 1.15
CA GLU A 422 19.03 -4.13 0.68
C GLU A 422 19.16 -4.14 -0.85
N ASP A 423 18.10 -4.57 -1.55
CA ASP A 423 18.04 -4.63 -3.02
C ASP A 423 17.29 -3.41 -3.62
N SER A 424 17.05 -2.35 -2.82
CA SER A 424 16.36 -1.17 -3.29
C SER A 424 17.12 -0.45 -4.41
N PRO A 425 16.45 -0.04 -5.49
CA PRO A 425 17.04 0.82 -6.51
C PRO A 425 17.17 2.28 -6.05
N LEU A 426 16.61 2.63 -4.89
CA LEU A 426 16.73 3.94 -4.28
C LEU A 426 17.71 3.90 -3.11
N PRO A 427 18.37 5.04 -2.77
CA PRO A 427 19.29 5.07 -1.64
C PRO A 427 18.51 5.05 -0.32
N GLU A 428 18.58 3.93 0.39
CA GLU A 428 17.86 3.70 1.65
C GLU A 428 18.78 3.32 2.81
N LEU A 429 19.95 2.77 2.52
CA LEU A 429 20.88 2.26 3.52
C LEU A 429 22.23 2.97 3.41
N PRO A 430 23.04 3.01 4.48
CA PRO A 430 24.35 3.66 4.47
C PRO A 430 25.25 3.26 3.30
N PHE A 431 25.21 2.00 2.86
CA PHE A 431 25.97 1.53 1.71
C PHE A 431 25.51 2.12 0.37
N HIS A 432 24.25 2.47 0.26
CA HIS A 432 23.68 2.98 -0.99
C HIS A 432 24.14 4.41 -1.29
N GLU A 433 24.17 5.29 -0.27
CA GLU A 433 24.53 6.70 -0.44
C GLU A 433 25.12 7.30 0.85
N GLU A 434 26.09 8.22 0.69
CA GLU A 434 26.73 8.94 1.79
C GLU A 434 25.73 9.61 2.73
N LYS A 435 24.69 10.21 2.19
CA LYS A 435 23.65 10.88 3.00
C LYS A 435 22.88 9.95 3.93
N CYS A 436 22.74 8.67 3.54
CA CYS A 436 22.15 7.68 4.43
C CYS A 436 23.05 7.42 5.66
N LEU A 437 24.37 7.36 5.43
CA LEU A 437 25.35 7.25 6.51
C LEU A 437 25.34 8.50 7.42
N GLU A 438 25.32 9.69 6.83
CA GLU A 438 25.27 10.96 7.57
C GLU A 438 24.01 11.03 8.43
N ARG A 439 22.86 10.64 7.90
CA ARG A 439 21.61 10.61 8.66
C ARG A 439 21.67 9.61 9.82
N MET A 440 22.22 8.43 9.60
CA MET A 440 22.41 7.46 10.67
C MET A 440 23.27 8.04 11.79
N LYS A 441 24.41 8.68 11.45
CA LYS A 441 25.28 9.35 12.43
C LYS A 441 24.56 10.45 13.19
N TYR A 442 23.81 11.29 12.49
CA TYR A 442 23.03 12.36 13.08
C TYR A 442 21.98 11.83 14.08
N VAL A 443 21.21 10.81 13.72
CA VAL A 443 20.22 10.21 14.61
C VAL A 443 20.87 9.58 15.84
N LEU A 444 22.00 8.88 15.67
CA LEU A 444 22.76 8.33 16.79
C LEU A 444 23.28 9.42 17.72
N HIS A 445 23.70 10.58 17.18
CA HIS A 445 24.12 11.72 17.96
C HIS A 445 22.96 12.31 18.77
N VAL A 446 21.83 12.62 18.14
CA VAL A 446 20.63 13.18 18.80
C VAL A 446 20.11 12.25 19.89
N ASN A 447 20.14 10.93 19.65
CA ASN A 447 19.69 9.90 20.59
C ASN A 447 20.78 9.46 21.59
N ASP A 448 21.88 10.20 21.69
CA ASP A 448 22.96 10.03 22.68
C ASP A 448 23.52 8.59 22.70
N ALA A 449 23.69 7.97 21.52
CA ALA A 449 24.20 6.61 21.41
C ALA A 449 25.67 6.51 21.86
N ASN A 450 26.01 5.45 22.61
CA ASN A 450 27.39 5.18 23.04
C ASN A 450 28.33 4.94 21.86
N ASN A 451 27.84 4.23 20.86
CA ASN A 451 28.59 3.83 19.68
C ASN A 451 28.34 4.84 18.55
N GLN A 452 29.26 5.78 18.40
CA GLN A 452 29.24 6.79 17.33
C GLN A 452 30.20 6.33 16.21
N PRO A 453 29.72 6.04 14.99
CA PRO A 453 30.58 5.50 13.94
C PRO A 453 31.57 6.54 13.41
N ASP A 454 32.85 6.27 13.53
CA ASP A 454 33.93 7.03 12.90
C ASP A 454 34.34 6.36 11.57
N ILE A 455 33.42 6.37 10.63
CA ILE A 455 33.55 5.80 9.29
C ILE A 455 33.13 6.80 8.23
N THR A 456 33.68 6.70 7.03
CA THR A 456 33.28 7.51 5.88
C THR A 456 32.73 6.64 4.76
N PHE A 457 31.98 7.24 3.86
CA PHE A 457 31.37 6.55 2.74
C PHE A 457 32.42 6.05 1.72
N GLU A 458 33.56 6.77 1.59
CA GLU A 458 34.67 6.34 0.74
C GLU A 458 35.31 5.03 1.22
N GLN A 459 35.17 4.70 2.49
CA GLN A 459 35.69 3.47 3.10
C GLN A 459 34.70 2.32 3.07
N LYS A 460 33.58 2.44 2.36
CA LYS A 460 32.48 1.46 2.40
C LYS A 460 32.90 0.02 2.05
N ASP A 461 33.88 -0.15 1.18
CA ASP A 461 34.41 -1.47 0.81
C ASP A 461 35.22 -2.13 1.93
N GLU A 462 35.61 -1.37 2.95
CA GLU A 462 36.35 -1.83 4.12
C GLU A 462 35.45 -1.98 5.37
N TRP A 463 34.17 -1.67 5.26
CA TRP A 463 33.26 -1.73 6.40
C TRP A 463 33.10 -3.15 6.95
N ILE A 464 33.07 -3.26 8.27
CA ILE A 464 32.82 -4.52 8.98
C ILE A 464 31.44 -5.07 8.63
N ASN A 465 30.42 -4.20 8.59
CA ASN A 465 29.09 -4.52 8.09
C ASN A 465 28.88 -3.83 6.74
N PRO A 466 28.75 -4.58 5.65
CA PRO A 466 28.70 -3.98 4.31
C PRO A 466 27.44 -3.13 4.07
N ILE A 467 26.39 -3.29 4.85
CA ILE A 467 25.11 -2.57 4.66
C ILE A 467 25.05 -1.32 5.52
N MET A 468 25.43 -1.42 6.81
CA MET A 468 25.32 -0.33 7.79
C MET A 468 26.64 0.37 8.07
N GLY A 469 27.76 -0.17 7.61
CA GLY A 469 29.10 0.31 7.94
C GLY A 469 29.59 -0.14 9.31
N ILE A 470 28.73 -0.22 10.30
CA ILE A 470 29.05 -0.59 11.68
C ILE A 470 27.97 -1.52 12.24
N ASN A 471 28.36 -2.44 13.09
CA ASN A 471 27.41 -3.20 13.89
C ASN A 471 26.83 -2.34 14.99
N GLY A 472 25.55 -2.53 15.30
CA GLY A 472 25.01 -2.06 16.57
C GLY A 472 25.67 -2.75 17.76
N ASP A 473 25.40 -2.27 18.96
CA ASP A 473 25.86 -2.92 20.21
C ASP A 473 25.27 -4.32 20.35
N GLU A 474 24.08 -4.52 19.81
CA GLU A 474 23.42 -5.81 19.69
C GLU A 474 22.76 -5.96 18.32
N ILE A 475 22.68 -7.21 17.83
CA ILE A 475 22.06 -7.53 16.54
C ILE A 475 21.01 -8.60 16.76
N ARG A 476 19.85 -8.44 16.12
CA ARG A 476 18.78 -9.42 16.05
C ARG A 476 18.30 -9.58 14.62
N THR A 477 17.76 -10.75 14.31
CA THR A 477 17.21 -11.03 12.98
C THR A 477 15.78 -11.52 13.11
N ALA A 478 14.95 -11.15 12.14
CA ALA A 478 13.63 -11.73 11.93
C ALA A 478 13.52 -12.19 10.49
N LYS A 479 12.85 -13.32 10.26
CA LYS A 479 12.72 -13.92 8.94
C LYS A 479 11.28 -13.92 8.51
N ASP A 480 11.05 -13.56 7.26
CA ASP A 480 9.79 -13.78 6.56
C ASP A 480 9.86 -15.15 5.86
N ASP A 481 9.03 -16.09 6.32
CA ASP A 481 9.02 -17.46 5.77
C ASP A 481 8.43 -17.52 4.34
N ILE A 482 7.64 -16.53 3.94
CA ILE A 482 7.01 -16.46 2.61
C ILE A 482 8.05 -16.01 1.58
N THR A 483 8.62 -14.82 1.77
CA THR A 483 9.58 -14.23 0.82
C THR A 483 11.02 -14.72 1.05
N GLY A 484 11.28 -15.31 2.21
CA GLY A 484 12.64 -15.68 2.65
C GLY A 484 13.53 -14.46 2.92
N SER A 485 12.96 -13.27 3.04
CA SER A 485 13.65 -12.06 3.48
C SER A 485 14.10 -12.18 4.92
N VAL A 486 15.27 -11.63 5.23
CA VAL A 486 15.79 -11.54 6.59
C VAL A 486 15.95 -10.08 6.94
N LEU A 487 15.23 -9.65 7.95
CA LEU A 487 15.38 -8.33 8.56
C LEU A 487 16.49 -8.40 9.60
N THR A 488 17.62 -7.73 9.34
CA THR A 488 18.75 -7.62 10.26
C THR A 488 18.69 -6.28 10.96
N MET A 489 18.49 -6.30 12.27
CA MET A 489 18.29 -5.12 13.11
C MET A 489 19.52 -4.85 13.98
N HIS A 490 20.05 -3.65 13.90
CA HIS A 490 21.17 -3.14 14.69
C HIS A 490 20.65 -2.22 15.77
N PHE A 491 20.80 -2.61 17.02
CA PHE A 491 20.35 -1.87 18.21
C PHE A 491 21.51 -1.10 18.80
N PHE A 492 21.32 0.20 19.07
CA PHE A 492 22.34 1.07 19.62
C PHE A 492 21.95 1.52 21.02
N GLU A 493 22.83 1.24 21.99
CA GLU A 493 22.64 1.64 23.37
C GLU A 493 23.03 3.10 23.57
N SER A 494 22.18 3.87 24.23
CA SER A 494 22.45 5.27 24.61
C SER A 494 23.14 5.36 25.96
N THR A 495 23.75 6.48 26.30
CA THR A 495 24.54 6.69 27.53
C THR A 495 23.75 6.42 28.82
N ASN A 496 22.43 6.50 28.79
CA ASN A 496 21.53 6.17 29.91
C ASN A 496 21.11 4.70 30.00
N GLY A 497 21.65 3.82 29.12
CA GLY A 497 21.34 2.38 29.06
C GLY A 497 19.99 2.06 28.39
N CYS A 498 19.41 3.00 27.65
CA CYS A 498 18.25 2.78 26.80
C CYS A 498 18.67 2.57 25.35
N CYS A 499 17.79 1.98 24.52
CA CYS A 499 17.96 1.87 23.10
C CYS A 499 16.95 2.79 22.40
N TYR A 500 17.40 3.92 21.89
CA TYR A 500 16.55 4.86 21.16
C TYR A 500 16.71 4.75 19.65
N SER A 501 17.69 3.99 19.18
CA SER A 501 17.97 3.89 17.74
C SER A 501 18.12 2.44 17.31
N VAL A 502 17.31 2.05 16.32
CA VAL A 502 17.42 0.79 15.62
C VAL A 502 17.48 1.06 14.12
N PHE A 503 18.52 0.53 13.46
CA PHE A 503 18.67 0.58 12.01
C PHE A 503 18.63 -0.83 11.47
N ALA A 504 17.77 -1.08 10.48
CA ALA A 504 17.56 -2.40 9.92
C ALA A 504 17.68 -2.42 8.39
N GLY A 505 18.33 -3.48 7.89
CA GLY A 505 18.37 -3.85 6.48
C GLY A 505 17.53 -5.09 6.25
N ALA A 506 16.73 -5.10 5.20
CA ALA A 506 15.91 -6.25 4.81
C ALA A 506 16.45 -6.87 3.51
N SER A 507 17.00 -8.10 3.60
CA SER A 507 17.51 -8.82 2.44
C SER A 507 16.36 -9.22 1.49
N LYS A 508 16.64 -9.29 0.18
CA LYS A 508 15.61 -9.60 -0.83
C LYS A 508 14.40 -8.67 -0.80
N GLN A 509 14.58 -7.47 -0.30
CA GLN A 509 13.56 -6.43 -0.29
C GLN A 509 14.04 -5.28 -1.17
N GLN A 510 13.19 -4.89 -2.10
CA GLN A 510 13.36 -3.69 -2.91
C GLN A 510 12.74 -2.47 -2.20
N HIS A 511 12.30 -1.46 -2.95
CA HIS A 511 11.58 -0.32 -2.42
C HIS A 511 10.12 -0.69 -2.14
N GLU A 512 9.90 -1.39 -1.05
CA GLU A 512 8.59 -1.94 -0.68
C GLU A 512 8.47 -2.09 0.83
N MET A 513 7.24 -2.04 1.34
CA MET A 513 6.97 -2.23 2.74
C MET A 513 6.34 -3.60 2.98
N ARG A 514 6.77 -4.27 4.05
CA ARG A 514 6.30 -5.61 4.41
C ARG A 514 5.76 -5.67 5.83
N HIS A 515 4.84 -6.58 6.05
CA HIS A 515 4.27 -6.85 7.37
C HIS A 515 5.33 -7.11 8.44
N LEU A 516 6.39 -7.85 8.10
CA LEU A 516 7.53 -8.11 8.99
C LEU A 516 8.15 -6.82 9.54
N ASN A 517 8.33 -5.81 8.67
CA ASN A 517 8.91 -4.52 9.03
C ASN A 517 8.02 -3.80 10.04
N CYS A 518 6.71 -3.74 9.75
CA CYS A 518 5.72 -3.05 10.59
C CYS A 518 5.55 -3.70 11.95
N GLN A 519 5.53 -5.04 12.00
CA GLN A 519 5.45 -5.78 13.26
C GLN A 519 6.67 -5.53 14.16
N ASN A 520 7.88 -5.52 13.59
CA ASN A 520 9.10 -5.30 14.38
C ASN A 520 9.24 -3.84 14.79
N ALA A 521 8.84 -2.89 13.92
CA ALA A 521 8.76 -1.48 14.30
C ALA A 521 7.82 -1.27 15.48
N TRP A 522 6.62 -1.87 15.47
CA TRP A 522 5.68 -1.75 16.58
C TRP A 522 6.17 -2.40 17.86
N LYS A 523 6.84 -3.56 17.79
CA LYS A 523 7.46 -4.18 18.98
C LYS A 523 8.41 -3.22 19.70
N PHE A 524 9.14 -2.42 18.94
CA PHE A 524 10.05 -1.40 19.47
C PHE A 524 9.30 -0.17 19.95
N LEU A 525 8.47 0.45 19.11
CA LEU A 525 7.83 1.73 19.39
C LEU A 525 6.96 1.72 20.64
N LYS A 526 6.18 0.66 20.85
CA LYS A 526 5.23 0.55 21.98
C LYS A 526 5.87 0.60 23.38
N GLU A 527 7.19 0.45 23.47
CA GLU A 527 7.95 0.47 24.73
C GLU A 527 8.28 1.89 25.21
N PHE A 528 7.88 2.90 24.43
CA PHE A 528 8.18 4.28 24.75
C PHE A 528 6.93 5.11 25.02
N ARG A 529 7.10 6.10 25.91
CA ARG A 529 6.11 7.14 26.20
C ARG A 529 6.79 8.49 26.22
N ARG A 530 6.12 9.50 25.66
CA ARG A 530 6.53 10.91 25.77
C ARG A 530 5.80 11.55 26.95
N LEU A 531 6.50 11.83 28.02
CA LEU A 531 5.89 12.44 29.20
C LEU A 531 5.58 13.92 28.95
N SER A 532 4.71 14.49 29.78
CA SER A 532 4.28 15.89 29.66
C SER A 532 5.41 16.91 29.86
N ASP A 533 6.52 16.51 30.48
CA ASP A 533 7.73 17.34 30.63
C ASP A 533 8.68 17.25 29.41
N GLY A 534 8.27 16.49 28.38
CA GLY A 534 9.03 16.28 27.15
C GLY A 534 10.07 15.16 27.22
N SER A 535 10.24 14.49 28.35
CA SER A 535 11.16 13.36 28.48
C SER A 535 10.59 12.08 27.86
N ILE A 536 11.48 11.15 27.48
CA ILE A 536 11.10 9.78 27.07
C ILE A 536 11.23 8.81 28.24
N GLU A 537 10.16 8.08 28.51
CA GLU A 537 10.14 6.96 29.44
C GLU A 537 10.16 5.63 28.69
N GLY A 538 10.86 4.63 29.22
CA GLY A 538 10.94 3.27 28.67
C GLY A 538 12.22 3.01 27.88
N GLY A 539 12.20 1.93 27.11
CA GLY A 539 13.26 1.61 26.15
C GLY A 539 14.57 1.10 26.73
N LYS A 540 14.60 0.53 27.95
CA LYS A 540 15.82 -0.09 28.48
C LYS A 540 16.34 -1.16 27.52
N MET A 541 17.62 -1.11 27.14
CA MET A 541 18.23 -1.97 26.13
C MET A 541 17.90 -3.44 26.37
N LYS A 542 18.05 -3.94 27.59
CA LYS A 542 17.75 -5.34 27.94
C LYS A 542 16.27 -5.71 27.75
N GLU A 543 15.36 -4.78 28.04
CA GLU A 543 13.91 -5.01 27.88
C GLU A 543 13.56 -5.06 26.40
N ILE A 544 14.05 -4.10 25.62
CA ILE A 544 13.90 -4.06 24.15
C ILE A 544 14.37 -5.38 23.54
N LEU A 545 15.60 -5.81 23.81
CA LEU A 545 16.18 -7.02 23.21
C LEU A 545 15.34 -8.27 23.50
N SER A 546 14.77 -8.37 24.71
CA SER A 546 13.93 -9.51 25.09
C SER A 546 12.68 -9.72 24.22
N LEU A 547 12.23 -8.67 23.51
CA LEU A 547 11.10 -8.72 22.57
C LEU A 547 11.48 -9.38 21.22
N PHE A 548 12.77 -9.47 20.94
CA PHE A 548 13.31 -9.95 19.67
C PHE A 548 14.08 -11.29 19.81
N ASP A 549 14.13 -11.87 21.01
CA ASP A 549 14.83 -13.13 21.31
C ASP A 549 14.01 -14.40 20.97
N LYS A 550 12.84 -14.29 20.29
CA LYS A 550 11.92 -15.41 20.03
C LYS A 550 11.77 -15.71 18.57
#